data_5ac6866b57065d6edcd00c70130edb4e
#
_entry.id   5ac6866b57065d6edcd00c70130edb4e
#
_cell.length_a   1.000
_cell.length_b   1.000
_cell.length_c   1.000
_cell.angle_alpha   90.00
_cell.angle_beta   90.00
_cell.angle_gamma   90.00
#
_symmetry.space_group_name_H-M   'P 1'
#
loop_
_entity.id
_entity.type
_entity.pdbx_description
1 polymer ?
#
loop_
_entity_poly.entity_id
_entity_poly.type
_entity_poly.pdbx_seq_one_letter_code
_entity_poly.pdbx_strand_id
1 'polypeptide(L)'
;MSPRKIGVTEVALRDAHQSLFATRMAMEDMVASCEDIDNAGFWSVECWGGATYDACIRFLNEDPWERLRTFRKLMPNSKLQMLLRGQNLLGYRHYEDTVVDKFVEKSKENGMDVFRVFDALNDPRNMERAMQAVKKVGGHAQGTICYTVSPLHTVEGYIEQVGRLLDMGADSIALKDMAALLKPQPAYDVIRGIKETYGEDTQINVHCHSTTGVTLVTLMKAIEAGADVVDTAISSLSLGPGHNPTESLVEMLEGTEYTTDLDMDRLIKIRDHFKTIRPKYKEFESKTLVDTNIFLSQIPGGMLSNMESQLTAQGAGDRIDEVMREVPIVRKDAGYPPLVTPSSQIVGTQAVFNVLMGRYKVMTAEFADLMLGYYGECIGERNAELVEQAKAQTKKEQITVRPADLLEPEWDHLVEEASKLEGFDGTDEDVLTNALFPGVAPGFFKTRPEGPKDVGKDPSKIKTRDNQAVLEPITYKVTVGGRSQTVKVEPAE
;
A
#
# COMPACT_ATOMS: atom_id res chain seq x y z
N MET A 1 20.22 -14.16 -30.28
CA MET A 1 19.22 -13.06 -30.15
C MET A 1 19.68 -12.20 -29.00
N SER A 2 19.45 -10.87 -29.05
CA SER A 2 19.69 -10.04 -27.86
C SER A 2 18.70 -10.43 -26.75
N PRO A 3 19.10 -10.41 -25.47
CA PRO A 3 18.22 -10.71 -24.36
C PRO A 3 16.97 -9.81 -24.36
N ARG A 4 15.82 -10.35 -23.92
CA ARG A 4 14.60 -9.56 -23.73
C ARG A 4 14.77 -8.64 -22.52
N LYS A 5 14.55 -7.36 -22.71
CA LYS A 5 14.64 -6.37 -21.63
C LYS A 5 13.41 -6.43 -20.74
N ILE A 6 13.65 -6.53 -19.42
CA ILE A 6 12.65 -6.45 -18.37
C ILE A 6 12.76 -5.10 -17.68
N GLY A 7 11.69 -4.33 -17.67
CA GLY A 7 11.60 -3.10 -16.90
C GLY A 7 11.55 -3.39 -15.40
N VAL A 8 12.07 -2.48 -14.60
CA VAL A 8 11.97 -2.57 -13.13
C VAL A 8 11.39 -1.27 -12.59
N THR A 9 10.35 -1.37 -11.76
CA THR A 9 9.87 -0.27 -10.94
C THR A 9 10.54 -0.34 -9.58
N GLU A 10 11.31 0.69 -9.23
CA GLU A 10 11.90 0.83 -7.90
C GLU A 10 10.85 1.39 -6.92
N VAL A 11 10.62 0.69 -5.81
CA VAL A 11 9.58 1.08 -4.84
C VAL A 11 10.12 1.55 -3.49
N ALA A 12 11.44 1.77 -3.37
CA ALA A 12 12.10 2.20 -2.14
C ALA A 12 11.50 3.50 -1.57
N LEU A 13 11.13 4.44 -2.46
CA LEU A 13 10.66 5.77 -2.08
C LEU A 13 9.17 5.82 -1.69
N ARG A 14 8.43 4.70 -1.84
CA ARG A 14 7.03 4.61 -1.42
C ARG A 14 6.71 3.30 -0.68
N ASP A 15 6.52 2.18 -1.42
CA ASP A 15 5.92 0.97 -0.84
C ASP A 15 6.87 0.23 0.10
N ALA A 16 8.16 0.24 -0.17
CA ALA A 16 9.15 -0.42 0.69
C ALA A 16 9.17 0.21 2.09
N HIS A 17 9.35 1.53 2.19
CA HIS A 17 9.36 2.18 3.51
C HIS A 17 7.96 2.26 4.15
N GLN A 18 6.90 2.24 3.34
CA GLN A 18 5.53 2.09 3.86
C GLN A 18 5.39 0.76 4.60
N SER A 19 5.86 -0.32 3.99
CA SER A 19 5.72 -1.68 4.50
C SER A 19 6.68 -1.99 5.63
N LEU A 20 7.91 -1.46 5.57
CA LEU A 20 8.97 -1.73 6.54
C LEU A 20 8.92 -0.79 7.75
N PHE A 21 8.63 0.51 7.56
CA PHE A 21 8.77 1.56 8.58
C PHE A 21 7.47 2.33 8.82
N ALA A 22 6.32 1.74 8.55
CA ALA A 22 5.02 2.38 8.71
C ALA A 22 4.97 3.78 8.07
N THR A 23 5.62 3.97 6.91
CA THR A 23 5.68 5.22 6.12
C THR A 23 6.41 6.37 6.84
N ARG A 24 7.34 6.10 7.76
CA ARG A 24 7.98 7.14 8.58
C ARG A 24 9.25 7.73 7.96
N MET A 25 9.72 7.26 6.79
CA MET A 25 10.94 7.78 6.19
C MET A 25 10.75 9.21 5.70
N ALA A 26 11.58 10.12 6.22
CA ALA A 26 11.55 11.54 5.90
C ALA A 26 12.15 11.82 4.52
N MET A 27 11.71 12.91 3.89
CA MET A 27 12.21 13.32 2.56
C MET A 27 13.73 13.54 2.57
N GLU A 28 14.28 14.15 3.61
CA GLU A 28 15.71 14.43 3.72
C GLU A 28 16.58 13.16 3.63
N ASP A 29 16.07 12.02 4.10
CA ASP A 29 16.77 10.73 4.07
C ASP A 29 16.72 10.05 2.68
N MET A 30 15.87 10.54 1.79
CA MET A 30 15.71 10.02 0.41
C MET A 30 16.51 10.84 -0.62
N VAL A 31 16.68 12.14 -0.39
CA VAL A 31 17.23 13.10 -1.35
C VAL A 31 18.59 12.67 -1.92
N ALA A 32 19.49 12.20 -1.05
CA ALA A 32 20.86 11.84 -1.46
C ALA A 32 20.92 10.63 -2.42
N SER A 33 19.88 9.81 -2.48
CA SER A 33 19.80 8.66 -3.40
C SER A 33 19.18 8.99 -4.75
N CYS A 34 18.51 10.14 -4.88
CA CYS A 34 17.69 10.46 -6.05
C CYS A 34 18.50 10.52 -7.35
N GLU A 35 19.71 11.08 -7.34
CA GLU A 35 20.55 11.15 -8.54
C GLU A 35 20.94 9.76 -9.07
N ASP A 36 21.32 8.86 -8.19
CA ASP A 36 21.66 7.49 -8.58
C ASP A 36 20.41 6.71 -9.01
N ILE A 37 19.26 6.90 -8.35
CA ILE A 37 17.98 6.33 -8.77
C ILE A 37 17.59 6.82 -10.17
N ASP A 38 17.69 8.12 -10.43
CA ASP A 38 17.32 8.74 -11.73
C ASP A 38 18.13 8.21 -12.90
N ASN A 39 19.36 7.77 -12.64
CA ASN A 39 20.30 7.32 -13.67
C ASN A 39 20.59 5.81 -13.62
N ALA A 40 19.94 5.04 -12.76
CA ALA A 40 20.14 3.58 -12.66
C ALA A 40 19.48 2.79 -13.79
N GLY A 41 18.53 3.37 -14.53
CA GLY A 41 17.85 2.73 -15.65
C GLY A 41 16.50 2.11 -15.33
N PHE A 42 15.88 2.47 -14.20
CA PHE A 42 14.54 2.00 -13.82
C PHE A 42 13.49 2.39 -14.86
N TRP A 43 12.50 1.51 -15.06
CA TRP A 43 11.34 1.80 -15.89
C TRP A 43 10.47 2.92 -15.28
N SER A 44 10.28 2.86 -13.96
CA SER A 44 9.64 3.92 -13.16
C SER A 44 10.14 3.89 -11.72
N VAL A 45 9.87 4.97 -10.98
CA VAL A 45 10.17 5.09 -9.55
C VAL A 45 8.86 5.40 -8.82
N GLU A 46 8.41 4.46 -7.99
CA GLU A 46 7.21 4.66 -7.19
C GLU A 46 7.56 5.48 -5.95
N CYS A 47 6.99 6.68 -5.84
CA CYS A 47 7.37 7.66 -4.81
C CYS A 47 6.19 8.30 -4.08
N TRP A 48 4.94 8.02 -4.46
CA TRP A 48 3.79 8.70 -3.89
C TRP A 48 2.54 7.80 -3.82
N GLY A 49 1.62 8.12 -2.87
CA GLY A 49 0.39 7.35 -2.65
C GLY A 49 -0.29 7.73 -1.34
N GLY A 50 -1.42 7.08 -1.02
CA GLY A 50 -2.27 7.47 0.10
C GLY A 50 -1.60 7.49 1.46
N ALA A 51 -0.92 6.39 1.82
CA ALA A 51 -0.25 6.31 3.12
C ALA A 51 0.95 7.27 3.21
N THR A 52 1.66 7.50 2.10
CA THR A 52 2.77 8.47 2.05
C THR A 52 2.24 9.88 2.29
N TYR A 53 1.15 10.24 1.61
CA TYR A 53 0.51 11.54 1.77
C TYR A 53 0.05 11.78 3.21
N ASP A 54 -0.70 10.82 3.78
CA ASP A 54 -1.17 10.89 5.17
C ASP A 54 -0.01 10.98 6.17
N ALA A 55 1.05 10.18 5.97
CA ALA A 55 2.22 10.21 6.85
C ALA A 55 2.97 11.54 6.80
N CYS A 56 3.07 12.17 5.63
CA CYS A 56 3.67 13.50 5.48
C CYS A 56 2.98 14.51 6.41
N ILE A 57 1.67 14.65 6.32
CA ILE A 57 0.93 15.65 7.08
C ILE A 57 0.69 15.27 8.55
N ARG A 58 0.53 13.97 8.85
CA ARG A 58 0.21 13.48 10.19
C ARG A 58 1.41 13.36 11.12
N PHE A 59 2.54 12.90 10.58
CA PHE A 59 3.70 12.53 11.40
C PHE A 59 4.94 13.33 11.10
N LEU A 60 5.19 13.64 9.83
CA LEU A 60 6.45 14.23 9.37
C LEU A 60 6.40 15.75 9.29
N ASN A 61 5.22 16.35 9.37
CA ASN A 61 4.99 17.77 9.11
C ASN A 61 5.63 18.21 7.77
N GLU A 62 5.58 17.33 6.77
CA GLU A 62 6.04 17.58 5.42
C GLU A 62 4.85 17.87 4.50
N ASP A 63 5.04 18.83 3.58
CA ASP A 63 4.07 19.07 2.53
C ASP A 63 4.18 17.94 1.47
N PRO A 64 3.12 17.13 1.26
CA PRO A 64 3.18 16.01 0.32
C PRO A 64 3.32 16.45 -1.13
N TRP A 65 2.80 17.63 -1.50
CA TRP A 65 2.95 18.19 -2.85
C TRP A 65 4.37 18.70 -3.08
N GLU A 66 4.99 19.35 -2.07
CA GLU A 66 6.38 19.76 -2.14
C GLU A 66 7.32 18.55 -2.21
N ARG A 67 6.98 17.44 -1.51
CA ARG A 67 7.71 16.18 -1.65
C ARG A 67 7.70 15.70 -3.10
N LEU A 68 6.56 15.72 -3.77
CA LEU A 68 6.45 15.32 -5.17
C LEU A 68 7.24 16.25 -6.09
N ARG A 69 7.12 17.56 -5.94
CA ARG A 69 7.89 18.56 -6.70
C ARG A 69 9.40 18.37 -6.53
N THR A 70 9.82 18.06 -5.29
CA THR A 70 11.22 17.80 -4.99
C THR A 70 11.73 16.55 -5.69
N PHE A 71 10.97 15.44 -5.68
CA PHE A 71 11.32 14.26 -6.45
C PHE A 71 11.41 14.55 -7.94
N ARG A 72 10.45 15.29 -8.51
CA ARG A 72 10.50 15.67 -9.93
C ARG A 72 11.74 16.47 -10.27
N LYS A 73 12.12 17.41 -9.41
CA LYS A 73 13.33 18.22 -9.60
C LYS A 73 14.61 17.39 -9.53
N LEU A 74 14.68 16.44 -8.60
CA LEU A 74 15.88 15.62 -8.37
C LEU A 74 15.98 14.43 -9.34
N MET A 75 14.87 13.98 -9.91
CA MET A 75 14.80 12.84 -10.83
C MET A 75 14.12 13.24 -12.15
N PRO A 76 14.75 14.15 -12.94
CA PRO A 76 14.14 14.66 -14.17
C PRO A 76 13.98 13.63 -15.28
N ASN A 77 14.78 12.56 -15.30
CA ASN A 77 14.79 11.52 -16.32
C ASN A 77 13.85 10.36 -16.01
N SER A 78 13.55 10.13 -14.72
CA SER A 78 12.72 9.03 -14.27
C SER A 78 11.23 9.29 -14.49
N LYS A 79 10.46 8.25 -14.79
CA LYS A 79 9.00 8.28 -14.68
C LYS A 79 8.62 8.14 -13.22
N LEU A 80 8.07 9.19 -12.63
CA LEU A 80 7.54 9.12 -11.27
C LEU A 80 6.18 8.43 -11.25
N GLN A 81 6.02 7.47 -10.36
CA GLN A 81 4.83 6.65 -10.25
C GLN A 81 4.13 6.84 -8.91
N MET A 82 2.80 6.80 -8.92
CA MET A 82 1.97 6.78 -7.74
C MET A 82 1.00 5.61 -7.73
N LEU A 83 0.57 5.23 -6.53
CA LEU A 83 -0.58 4.35 -6.31
C LEU A 83 -1.83 5.19 -6.08
N LEU A 84 -2.87 5.00 -6.92
CA LEU A 84 -4.12 5.77 -6.91
C LEU A 84 -5.33 4.85 -6.76
N ARG A 85 -6.14 5.04 -5.71
CA ARG A 85 -7.33 4.22 -5.45
C ARG A 85 -8.54 4.73 -6.23
N GLY A 86 -8.51 4.66 -7.56
CA GLY A 86 -9.66 5.02 -8.38
C GLY A 86 -10.47 6.18 -7.82
N GLN A 87 -11.77 5.97 -7.59
CA GLN A 87 -12.69 6.99 -7.09
C GLN A 87 -12.43 7.43 -5.63
N ASN A 88 -11.66 6.65 -4.86
CA ASN A 88 -11.25 7.00 -3.50
C ASN A 88 -9.99 7.88 -3.45
N LEU A 89 -9.33 8.12 -4.57
CA LEU A 89 -8.08 8.87 -4.66
C LEU A 89 -7.03 8.35 -3.66
N LEU A 90 -6.70 9.13 -2.65
CA LEU A 90 -5.83 8.75 -1.54
C LEU A 90 -6.58 8.54 -0.22
N GLY A 91 -7.90 8.85 -0.21
CA GLY A 91 -8.77 8.78 0.96
C GLY A 91 -9.45 7.42 1.15
N TYR A 92 -10.48 7.42 1.99
CA TYR A 92 -11.21 6.21 2.40
C TYR A 92 -12.69 6.23 1.98
N ARG A 93 -13.16 7.31 1.33
CA ARG A 93 -14.49 7.45 0.73
C ARG A 93 -14.38 7.65 -0.78
N HIS A 94 -15.48 7.51 -1.48
CA HIS A 94 -15.57 7.96 -2.86
C HIS A 94 -15.68 9.49 -2.91
N TYR A 95 -15.04 10.09 -3.92
CA TYR A 95 -15.14 11.51 -4.23
C TYR A 95 -15.94 11.68 -5.51
N GLU A 96 -16.60 12.82 -5.68
CA GLU A 96 -17.30 13.11 -6.93
C GLU A 96 -16.28 13.37 -8.08
N ASP A 97 -16.74 13.28 -9.30
CA ASP A 97 -15.88 13.23 -10.48
C ASP A 97 -14.98 14.46 -10.68
N THR A 98 -15.45 15.68 -10.27
CA THR A 98 -14.65 16.90 -10.38
C THR A 98 -13.44 16.87 -9.42
N VAL A 99 -13.61 16.33 -8.22
CA VAL A 99 -12.50 16.17 -7.27
C VAL A 99 -11.46 15.19 -7.81
N VAL A 100 -11.93 14.08 -8.46
CA VAL A 100 -11.03 13.12 -9.11
C VAL A 100 -10.24 13.79 -10.24
N ASP A 101 -10.91 14.54 -11.11
CA ASP A 101 -10.25 15.27 -12.20
C ASP A 101 -9.20 16.25 -11.66
N LYS A 102 -9.57 17.06 -10.68
CA LYS A 102 -8.68 18.04 -10.03
C LYS A 102 -7.45 17.39 -9.40
N PHE A 103 -7.66 16.29 -8.69
CA PHE A 103 -6.56 15.57 -8.05
C PHE A 103 -5.55 15.04 -9.08
N VAL A 104 -6.03 14.43 -10.18
CA VAL A 104 -5.17 13.90 -11.24
C VAL A 104 -4.45 15.03 -11.98
N GLU A 105 -5.16 16.13 -12.30
CA GLU A 105 -4.58 17.31 -12.92
C GLU A 105 -3.42 17.87 -12.08
N LYS A 106 -3.66 18.11 -10.78
CA LYS A 106 -2.63 18.61 -9.85
C LYS A 106 -1.49 17.63 -9.67
N SER A 107 -1.75 16.33 -9.60
CA SER A 107 -0.69 15.32 -9.51
C SER A 107 0.23 15.36 -10.75
N LYS A 108 -0.35 15.49 -11.95
CA LYS A 108 0.40 15.61 -13.20
C LYS A 108 1.20 16.91 -13.26
N GLU A 109 0.60 18.05 -12.92
CA GLU A 109 1.26 19.36 -12.88
C GLU A 109 2.47 19.35 -11.92
N ASN A 110 2.35 18.66 -10.79
CA ASN A 110 3.42 18.53 -9.81
C ASN A 110 4.46 17.45 -10.15
N GLY A 111 4.34 16.77 -11.30
CA GLY A 111 5.39 15.92 -11.87
C GLY A 111 5.12 14.42 -11.90
N MET A 112 3.89 13.97 -11.62
CA MET A 112 3.53 12.55 -11.72
C MET A 112 3.40 12.11 -13.17
N ASP A 113 3.97 10.94 -13.51
CA ASP A 113 3.92 10.39 -14.87
C ASP A 113 3.05 9.14 -14.97
N VAL A 114 3.21 8.18 -14.04
CA VAL A 114 2.52 6.90 -14.05
C VAL A 114 1.52 6.83 -12.90
N PHE A 115 0.26 6.64 -13.24
CA PHE A 115 -0.81 6.50 -12.27
C PHE A 115 -1.25 5.04 -12.24
N ARG A 116 -0.83 4.32 -11.19
CA ARG A 116 -1.25 2.94 -10.92
C ARG A 116 -2.62 2.99 -10.27
N VAL A 117 -3.66 2.92 -11.11
CA VAL A 117 -5.06 3.04 -10.69
C VAL A 117 -5.60 1.67 -10.29
N PHE A 118 -6.14 1.55 -9.09
CA PHE A 118 -6.77 0.32 -8.59
C PHE A 118 -8.07 0.61 -7.85
N ASP A 119 -8.90 -0.41 -7.72
CA ASP A 119 -10.03 -0.43 -6.80
C ASP A 119 -9.92 -1.60 -5.82
N ALA A 120 -10.32 -1.39 -4.56
CA ALA A 120 -10.19 -2.40 -3.52
C ALA A 120 -11.07 -3.64 -3.73
N LEU A 121 -12.15 -3.51 -4.49
CA LEU A 121 -13.06 -4.62 -4.85
C LEU A 121 -12.79 -5.16 -6.25
N ASN A 122 -11.85 -4.56 -6.99
CA ASN A 122 -11.65 -4.76 -8.43
C ASN A 122 -12.89 -4.37 -9.26
N ASP A 123 -13.69 -3.42 -8.77
CA ASP A 123 -14.82 -2.88 -9.54
C ASP A 123 -14.31 -1.86 -10.57
N PRO A 124 -14.37 -2.17 -11.88
CA PRO A 124 -13.83 -1.30 -12.91
C PRO A 124 -14.54 0.06 -12.98
N ARG A 125 -15.81 0.15 -12.59
CA ARG A 125 -16.58 1.39 -12.57
C ARG A 125 -15.98 2.44 -11.62
N ASN A 126 -15.34 2.00 -10.53
CA ASN A 126 -14.64 2.86 -9.59
C ASN A 126 -13.28 3.35 -10.10
N MET A 127 -12.77 2.77 -11.18
CA MET A 127 -11.48 3.12 -11.78
C MET A 127 -11.63 4.03 -13.01
N GLU A 128 -12.76 3.93 -13.70
CA GLU A 128 -12.99 4.52 -15.01
C GLU A 128 -12.72 6.03 -15.03
N ARG A 129 -13.30 6.80 -14.09
CA ARG A 129 -13.10 8.26 -14.08
C ARG A 129 -11.65 8.65 -13.86
N ALA A 130 -10.95 8.01 -12.92
CA ALA A 130 -9.54 8.29 -12.66
C ALA A 130 -8.68 7.96 -13.88
N MET A 131 -8.92 6.83 -14.57
CA MET A 131 -8.19 6.48 -15.79
C MET A 131 -8.43 7.47 -16.92
N GLN A 132 -9.68 7.89 -17.13
CA GLN A 132 -10.02 8.92 -18.13
C GLN A 132 -9.33 10.26 -17.80
N ALA A 133 -9.34 10.67 -16.54
CA ALA A 133 -8.64 11.89 -16.11
C ALA A 133 -7.14 11.81 -16.37
N VAL A 134 -6.49 10.67 -16.08
CA VAL A 134 -5.06 10.43 -16.35
C VAL A 134 -4.77 10.56 -17.85
N LYS A 135 -5.58 9.93 -18.71
CA LYS A 135 -5.43 10.03 -20.17
C LYS A 135 -5.59 11.46 -20.66
N LYS A 136 -6.58 12.19 -20.12
CA LYS A 136 -6.84 13.59 -20.49
C LYS A 136 -5.66 14.50 -20.22
N VAL A 137 -4.91 14.29 -19.13
CA VAL A 137 -3.73 15.10 -18.79
C VAL A 137 -2.42 14.56 -19.40
N GLY A 138 -2.47 13.52 -20.26
CA GLY A 138 -1.30 12.90 -20.87
C GLY A 138 -0.42 12.13 -19.90
N GLY A 139 -0.99 11.61 -18.82
CA GLY A 139 -0.35 10.67 -17.92
C GLY A 139 -0.40 9.24 -18.46
N HIS A 140 0.42 8.33 -17.91
CA HIS A 140 0.37 6.91 -18.18
C HIS A 140 -0.65 6.24 -17.24
N ALA A 141 -1.75 5.73 -17.78
CA ALA A 141 -2.78 5.05 -17.03
C ALA A 141 -2.45 3.55 -16.90
N GLN A 142 -1.98 3.12 -15.72
CA GLN A 142 -1.74 1.72 -15.43
C GLN A 142 -2.96 1.14 -14.70
N GLY A 143 -3.78 0.36 -15.42
CA GLY A 143 -4.94 -0.34 -14.86
C GLY A 143 -4.48 -1.51 -13.97
N THR A 144 -4.99 -1.58 -12.74
CA THR A 144 -4.44 -2.52 -11.75
C THR A 144 -5.51 -3.47 -11.24
N ILE A 145 -5.15 -4.75 -11.17
CA ILE A 145 -5.95 -5.80 -10.56
C ILE A 145 -5.33 -6.18 -9.21
N CYS A 146 -6.10 -6.08 -8.14
CA CYS A 146 -5.72 -6.61 -6.84
C CYS A 146 -5.84 -8.12 -6.84
N TYR A 147 -4.69 -8.81 -6.84
CA TYR A 147 -4.67 -10.27 -6.81
C TYR A 147 -5.09 -10.80 -5.44
N THR A 148 -5.93 -11.81 -5.46
CA THR A 148 -6.36 -12.55 -4.27
C THR A 148 -6.76 -13.97 -4.66
N VAL A 149 -7.04 -14.81 -3.67
CA VAL A 149 -7.43 -16.20 -3.87
C VAL A 149 -8.80 -16.46 -3.23
N SER A 150 -9.71 -17.04 -3.98
CA SER A 150 -11.00 -17.55 -3.50
C SER A 150 -11.55 -18.56 -4.51
N PRO A 151 -12.64 -19.29 -4.19
CA PRO A 151 -13.27 -20.16 -5.17
C PRO A 151 -13.78 -19.46 -6.45
N LEU A 152 -13.93 -18.13 -6.42
CA LEU A 152 -14.45 -17.33 -7.54
C LEU A 152 -13.35 -16.60 -8.34
N HIS A 153 -12.15 -16.43 -7.75
CA HIS A 153 -11.03 -15.79 -8.43
C HIS A 153 -10.26 -16.83 -9.25
N THR A 154 -10.55 -16.90 -10.54
CA THR A 154 -9.94 -17.85 -11.50
C THR A 154 -8.98 -17.13 -12.44
N VAL A 155 -8.15 -17.89 -13.14
CA VAL A 155 -7.23 -17.36 -14.17
C VAL A 155 -8.04 -16.64 -15.26
N GLU A 156 -9.11 -17.28 -15.74
CA GLU A 156 -10.01 -16.72 -16.77
C GLU A 156 -10.67 -15.42 -16.30
N GLY A 157 -11.09 -15.36 -15.02
CA GLY A 157 -11.67 -14.16 -14.43
C GLY A 157 -10.69 -12.99 -14.39
N TYR A 158 -9.41 -13.25 -14.10
CA TYR A 158 -8.36 -12.21 -14.17
C TYR A 158 -8.11 -11.75 -15.61
N ILE A 159 -8.08 -12.67 -16.58
CA ILE A 159 -7.92 -12.33 -18.00
C ILE A 159 -9.09 -11.44 -18.48
N GLU A 160 -10.33 -11.77 -18.10
CA GLU A 160 -11.50 -10.94 -18.41
C GLU A 160 -11.42 -9.55 -17.80
N GLN A 161 -10.97 -9.43 -16.55
CA GLN A 161 -10.77 -8.12 -15.91
C GLN A 161 -9.74 -7.27 -16.67
N VAL A 162 -8.67 -7.87 -17.19
CA VAL A 162 -7.69 -7.17 -18.03
C VAL A 162 -8.36 -6.57 -19.26
N GLY A 163 -9.24 -7.33 -19.94
CA GLY A 163 -9.98 -6.82 -21.09
C GLY A 163 -10.77 -5.56 -20.75
N ARG A 164 -11.48 -5.55 -19.62
CA ARG A 164 -12.23 -4.37 -19.16
C ARG A 164 -11.33 -3.15 -18.93
N LEU A 165 -10.13 -3.35 -18.37
CA LEU A 165 -9.17 -2.25 -18.16
C LEU A 165 -8.58 -1.73 -19.47
N LEU A 166 -8.31 -2.61 -20.44
CA LEU A 166 -7.87 -2.24 -21.78
C LEU A 166 -8.94 -1.45 -22.52
N ASP A 167 -10.21 -1.86 -22.41
CA ASP A 167 -11.37 -1.15 -22.99
C ASP A 167 -11.53 0.27 -22.41
N MET A 168 -11.11 0.51 -21.15
CA MET A 168 -11.06 1.83 -20.53
C MET A 168 -9.85 2.66 -20.99
N GLY A 169 -8.96 2.10 -21.83
CA GLY A 169 -7.80 2.78 -22.35
C GLY A 169 -6.55 2.71 -21.48
N ALA A 170 -6.40 1.66 -20.66
CA ALA A 170 -5.16 1.41 -19.92
C ALA A 170 -3.95 1.34 -20.87
N ASP A 171 -2.88 2.04 -20.54
CA ASP A 171 -1.61 1.99 -21.27
C ASP A 171 -0.79 0.75 -20.88
N SER A 172 -1.00 0.25 -19.67
CA SER A 172 -0.41 -1.00 -19.15
C SER A 172 -1.30 -1.60 -18.05
N ILE A 173 -1.07 -2.86 -17.75
CA ILE A 173 -1.78 -3.60 -16.71
C ILE A 173 -0.83 -3.93 -15.57
N ALA A 174 -1.26 -3.74 -14.32
CA ALA A 174 -0.53 -4.22 -13.15
C ALA A 174 -1.29 -5.36 -12.46
N LEU A 175 -0.65 -6.49 -12.25
CA LEU A 175 -1.11 -7.53 -11.35
C LEU A 175 -0.50 -7.28 -9.97
N LYS A 176 -1.32 -6.85 -9.01
CA LYS A 176 -0.87 -6.38 -7.68
C LYS A 176 -1.19 -7.38 -6.59
N ASP A 177 -0.16 -8.02 -6.04
CA ASP A 177 -0.25 -8.93 -4.92
C ASP A 177 0.33 -8.33 -3.64
N MET A 178 -0.52 -7.65 -2.89
CA MET A 178 -0.15 -7.03 -1.62
C MET A 178 0.05 -8.05 -0.49
N ALA A 179 -0.62 -9.20 -0.57
CA ALA A 179 -0.62 -10.22 0.47
C ALA A 179 0.42 -11.33 0.25
N ALA A 180 1.20 -11.27 -0.83
CA ALA A 180 2.16 -12.32 -1.23
C ALA A 180 1.49 -13.70 -1.43
N LEU A 181 0.28 -13.72 -2.00
CA LEU A 181 -0.51 -14.91 -2.30
C LEU A 181 -0.22 -15.49 -3.69
N LEU A 182 0.35 -14.69 -4.59
CA LEU A 182 0.62 -15.07 -5.97
C LEU A 182 1.77 -16.09 -6.02
N LYS A 183 1.40 -17.34 -6.26
CA LYS A 183 2.37 -18.45 -6.40
C LYS A 183 2.99 -18.46 -7.80
N PRO A 184 4.16 -19.10 -8.00
CA PRO A 184 4.85 -19.11 -9.29
C PRO A 184 4.02 -19.62 -10.46
N GLN A 185 3.31 -20.75 -10.33
CA GLN A 185 2.54 -21.31 -11.44
C GLN A 185 1.29 -20.45 -11.76
N PRO A 186 0.46 -20.02 -10.79
CA PRO A 186 -0.63 -19.07 -11.07
C PRO A 186 -0.15 -17.76 -11.72
N ALA A 187 1.04 -17.24 -11.35
CA ALA A 187 1.60 -16.07 -12.01
C ALA A 187 1.86 -16.33 -13.49
N TYR A 188 2.49 -17.48 -13.79
CA TYR A 188 2.74 -17.91 -15.17
C TYR A 188 1.42 -18.02 -15.96
N ASP A 189 0.43 -18.73 -15.40
CA ASP A 189 -0.83 -19.03 -16.09
C ASP A 189 -1.61 -17.74 -16.40
N VAL A 190 -1.71 -16.80 -15.43
CA VAL A 190 -2.41 -15.52 -15.63
C VAL A 190 -1.69 -14.67 -16.68
N ILE A 191 -0.38 -14.48 -16.56
CA ILE A 191 0.40 -13.63 -17.47
C ILE A 191 0.38 -14.22 -18.88
N ARG A 192 0.62 -15.52 -19.03
CA ARG A 192 0.60 -16.18 -20.34
C ARG A 192 -0.79 -16.09 -20.99
N GLY A 193 -1.84 -16.34 -20.21
CA GLY A 193 -3.22 -16.23 -20.68
C GLY A 193 -3.58 -14.81 -21.13
N ILE A 194 -3.11 -13.77 -20.45
CA ILE A 194 -3.30 -12.38 -20.87
C ILE A 194 -2.59 -12.12 -22.21
N LYS A 195 -1.33 -12.54 -22.36
CA LYS A 195 -0.56 -12.37 -23.60
C LYS A 195 -1.20 -13.11 -24.79
N GLU A 196 -1.67 -14.32 -24.58
CA GLU A 196 -2.36 -15.11 -25.60
C GLU A 196 -3.69 -14.50 -26.02
N THR A 197 -4.39 -13.85 -25.10
CA THR A 197 -5.73 -13.28 -25.36
C THR A 197 -5.66 -11.90 -25.98
N TYR A 198 -4.78 -11.02 -25.48
CA TYR A 198 -4.75 -9.59 -25.84
C TYR A 198 -3.52 -9.19 -26.63
N GLY A 199 -2.59 -10.12 -26.87
CA GLY A 199 -1.38 -9.92 -27.67
C GLY A 199 -0.12 -9.67 -26.83
N GLU A 200 1.01 -10.02 -27.43
CA GLU A 200 2.35 -9.91 -26.79
C GLU A 200 2.72 -8.45 -26.46
N ASP A 201 2.14 -7.47 -27.17
CA ASP A 201 2.39 -6.04 -26.95
C ASP A 201 1.65 -5.48 -25.72
N THR A 202 0.71 -6.23 -25.12
CA THR A 202 0.04 -5.81 -23.88
C THR A 202 1.05 -5.72 -22.75
N GLN A 203 1.40 -4.51 -22.33
CA GLN A 203 2.40 -4.30 -21.29
C GLN A 203 1.87 -4.73 -19.91
N ILE A 204 2.55 -5.69 -19.28
CA ILE A 204 2.16 -6.26 -17.99
C ILE A 204 3.25 -5.96 -16.95
N ASN A 205 2.83 -5.36 -15.84
CA ASN A 205 3.64 -5.16 -14.63
C ASN A 205 3.21 -6.15 -13.55
N VAL A 206 4.17 -6.72 -12.80
CA VAL A 206 3.90 -7.60 -11.67
C VAL A 206 4.47 -7.00 -10.39
N HIS A 207 3.58 -6.74 -9.43
CA HIS A 207 3.89 -6.23 -8.11
C HIS A 207 3.57 -7.30 -7.07
N CYS A 208 4.59 -7.81 -6.39
CA CYS A 208 4.44 -8.83 -5.35
C CYS A 208 5.23 -8.45 -4.10
N HIS A 209 4.58 -8.51 -2.92
CA HIS A 209 5.28 -8.45 -1.64
C HIS A 209 6.03 -9.76 -1.33
N SER A 210 7.06 -9.68 -0.49
CA SER A 210 7.96 -10.82 -0.19
C SER A 210 7.55 -11.65 1.03
N THR A 211 6.43 -11.33 1.67
CA THR A 211 6.09 -11.83 3.02
C THR A 211 6.04 -13.35 3.11
N THR A 212 5.65 -14.06 2.06
CA THR A 212 5.60 -15.54 2.06
C THR A 212 6.92 -16.22 1.67
N GLY A 213 7.91 -15.46 1.18
CA GLY A 213 9.23 -15.96 0.81
C GLY A 213 9.34 -16.65 -0.55
N VAL A 214 8.24 -16.80 -1.32
CA VAL A 214 8.24 -17.47 -2.65
C VAL A 214 8.27 -16.50 -3.81
N THR A 215 8.13 -15.22 -3.58
CA THR A 215 7.74 -14.23 -4.59
C THR A 215 8.86 -13.87 -5.58
N LEU A 216 10.14 -14.07 -5.24
CA LEU A 216 11.21 -13.93 -6.22
C LEU A 216 11.10 -14.98 -7.34
N VAL A 217 10.73 -16.22 -6.98
CA VAL A 217 10.43 -17.28 -7.97
C VAL A 217 9.16 -16.95 -8.75
N THR A 218 8.17 -16.31 -8.08
CA THR A 218 6.95 -15.83 -8.74
C THR A 218 7.28 -14.78 -9.81
N LEU A 219 8.15 -13.81 -9.52
CA LEU A 219 8.60 -12.82 -10.50
C LEU A 219 9.32 -13.48 -11.68
N MET A 220 10.20 -14.47 -11.44
CA MET A 220 10.85 -15.19 -12.52
C MET A 220 9.85 -15.90 -13.42
N LYS A 221 8.85 -16.58 -12.84
CA LYS A 221 7.81 -17.26 -13.62
C LYS A 221 6.91 -16.27 -14.38
N ALA A 222 6.64 -15.10 -13.82
CA ALA A 222 5.95 -14.04 -14.53
C ALA A 222 6.74 -13.51 -15.73
N ILE A 223 8.06 -13.33 -15.57
CA ILE A 223 8.98 -12.92 -16.65
C ILE A 223 9.00 -13.98 -17.77
N GLU A 224 9.14 -15.26 -17.43
CA GLU A 224 9.08 -16.36 -18.38
C GLU A 224 7.76 -16.41 -19.15
N ALA A 225 6.63 -16.06 -18.49
CA ALA A 225 5.31 -16.01 -19.09
C ALA A 225 5.07 -14.78 -19.98
N GLY A 226 5.93 -13.76 -19.91
CA GLY A 226 5.83 -12.56 -20.74
C GLY A 226 5.65 -11.25 -19.98
N ALA A 227 5.74 -11.19 -18.65
CA ALA A 227 5.71 -9.93 -17.91
C ALA A 227 6.82 -8.98 -18.41
N ASP A 228 6.47 -7.72 -18.59
CA ASP A 228 7.36 -6.69 -19.16
C ASP A 228 8.05 -5.87 -18.10
N VAL A 229 7.40 -5.67 -16.95
CA VAL A 229 7.90 -4.89 -15.82
C VAL A 229 7.63 -5.65 -14.52
N VAL A 230 8.56 -5.57 -13.59
CA VAL A 230 8.39 -6.10 -12.23
C VAL A 230 8.76 -5.06 -11.18
N ASP A 231 8.11 -5.11 -10.03
CA ASP A 231 8.40 -4.21 -8.91
C ASP A 231 9.40 -4.87 -7.97
N THR A 232 10.45 -4.12 -7.63
CA THR A 232 11.44 -4.52 -6.63
C THR A 232 11.85 -3.33 -5.76
N ALA A 233 12.55 -3.60 -4.68
CA ALA A 233 13.16 -2.56 -3.85
C ALA A 233 14.65 -2.85 -3.70
N ILE A 234 15.45 -1.78 -3.63
CA ILE A 234 16.88 -1.90 -3.31
C ILE A 234 17.06 -2.78 -2.07
N SER A 235 18.08 -3.67 -2.05
CA SER A 235 18.18 -4.73 -1.06
C SER A 235 18.19 -4.28 0.39
N SER A 236 18.71 -3.10 0.69
CA SER A 236 18.69 -2.51 2.03
C SER A 236 17.27 -2.14 2.52
N LEU A 237 16.28 -2.02 1.61
CA LEU A 237 14.87 -1.76 1.89
C LEU A 237 13.95 -2.86 1.34
N SER A 238 14.40 -4.11 1.36
CA SER A 238 13.67 -5.24 0.79
C SER A 238 13.34 -6.31 1.83
N LEU A 239 12.61 -7.34 1.38
CA LEU A 239 12.19 -8.55 2.12
C LEU A 239 11.17 -8.29 3.23
N GLY A 240 10.78 -9.35 3.93
CA GLY A 240 9.71 -9.32 4.92
C GLY A 240 8.38 -8.87 4.30
N PRO A 241 7.70 -7.88 4.90
CA PRO A 241 6.45 -7.34 4.35
C PRO A 241 6.69 -6.42 3.14
N GLY A 242 7.94 -6.09 2.80
CA GLY A 242 8.32 -5.30 1.62
C GLY A 242 8.40 -6.12 0.34
N HIS A 243 9.33 -5.76 -0.53
CA HIS A 243 9.48 -6.32 -1.88
C HIS A 243 10.75 -7.17 -2.04
N ASN A 244 10.87 -7.81 -3.20
CA ASN A 244 12.07 -8.56 -3.54
C ASN A 244 13.24 -7.61 -3.82
N PRO A 245 14.50 -8.05 -3.52
CA PRO A 245 15.68 -7.22 -3.74
C PRO A 245 15.94 -6.99 -5.24
N THR A 246 16.17 -5.74 -5.64
CA THR A 246 16.47 -5.36 -7.02
C THR A 246 17.75 -6.03 -7.51
N GLU A 247 18.83 -5.96 -6.72
CA GLU A 247 20.13 -6.55 -7.09
C GLU A 247 20.02 -8.07 -7.26
N SER A 248 19.23 -8.74 -6.42
CA SER A 248 19.03 -10.19 -6.55
C SER A 248 18.28 -10.56 -7.84
N LEU A 249 17.33 -9.72 -8.28
CA LEU A 249 16.66 -9.90 -9.56
C LEU A 249 17.65 -9.76 -10.71
N VAL A 250 18.50 -8.73 -10.71
CA VAL A 250 19.51 -8.50 -11.74
C VAL A 250 20.43 -9.70 -11.87
N GLU A 251 20.99 -10.16 -10.75
CA GLU A 251 21.91 -11.33 -10.72
C GLU A 251 21.19 -12.62 -11.15
N MET A 252 19.91 -12.80 -10.81
CA MET A 252 19.12 -13.96 -11.20
C MET A 252 18.90 -14.02 -12.72
N LEU A 253 18.87 -12.90 -13.40
CA LEU A 253 18.68 -12.83 -14.85
C LEU A 253 20.00 -12.97 -15.62
N GLU A 254 21.16 -12.87 -14.96
CA GLU A 254 22.46 -13.02 -15.60
C GLU A 254 22.62 -14.41 -16.23
N GLY A 255 23.08 -14.45 -17.48
CA GLY A 255 23.24 -15.70 -18.24
C GLY A 255 21.93 -16.32 -18.75
N THR A 256 20.81 -15.68 -18.56
CA THR A 256 19.50 -16.08 -19.13
C THR A 256 19.23 -15.34 -20.45
N GLU A 257 18.05 -15.57 -21.01
CA GLU A 257 17.54 -14.83 -22.18
C GLU A 257 16.93 -13.46 -21.82
N TYR A 258 17.06 -12.98 -20.58
CA TYR A 258 16.52 -11.74 -20.06
C TYR A 258 17.61 -10.81 -19.53
N THR A 259 17.32 -9.51 -19.51
CA THR A 259 18.19 -8.48 -18.91
C THR A 259 17.34 -7.33 -18.39
N THR A 260 17.84 -6.58 -17.39
CA THR A 260 17.19 -5.34 -16.91
C THR A 260 17.83 -4.08 -17.50
N ASP A 261 19.08 -4.14 -17.95
CA ASP A 261 19.94 -2.99 -18.27
C ASP A 261 20.15 -2.01 -17.09
N LEU A 262 19.90 -2.44 -15.85
CA LEU A 262 20.16 -1.62 -14.67
C LEU A 262 21.67 -1.49 -14.40
N ASP A 263 22.09 -0.30 -14.01
CA ASP A 263 23.48 0.00 -13.62
C ASP A 263 23.76 -0.51 -12.19
N MET A 264 24.45 -1.65 -12.06
CA MET A 264 24.76 -2.28 -10.77
C MET A 264 25.60 -1.39 -9.86
N ASP A 265 26.51 -0.58 -10.39
CA ASP A 265 27.32 0.34 -9.57
C ASP A 265 26.45 1.41 -8.91
N ARG A 266 25.42 1.89 -9.61
CA ARG A 266 24.42 2.79 -9.04
C ARG A 266 23.51 2.10 -8.03
N LEU A 267 23.08 0.87 -8.30
CA LEU A 267 22.30 0.09 -7.33
C LEU A 267 23.07 -0.10 -6.02
N ILE A 268 24.39 -0.38 -6.10
CA ILE A 268 25.24 -0.50 -4.92
C ILE A 268 25.28 0.81 -4.12
N LYS A 269 25.37 1.97 -4.76
CA LYS A 269 25.36 3.27 -4.08
C LYS A 269 24.01 3.54 -3.40
N ILE A 270 22.90 3.29 -4.08
CA ILE A 270 21.55 3.42 -3.52
C ILE A 270 21.40 2.49 -2.30
N ARG A 271 21.82 1.22 -2.43
CA ARG A 271 21.82 0.26 -1.33
C ARG A 271 22.62 0.76 -0.13
N ASP A 272 23.83 1.24 -0.35
CA ASP A 272 24.73 1.66 0.71
C ASP A 272 24.20 2.92 1.41
N HIS A 273 23.58 3.83 0.67
CA HIS A 273 22.88 4.96 1.26
C HIS A 273 21.76 4.49 2.22
N PHE A 274 20.79 3.72 1.73
CA PHE A 274 19.67 3.28 2.57
C PHE A 274 20.08 2.31 3.68
N LYS A 275 21.19 1.59 3.54
CA LYS A 275 21.78 0.81 4.62
C LYS A 275 22.19 1.67 5.81
N THR A 276 22.60 2.91 5.58
CA THR A 276 22.90 3.87 6.66
C THR A 276 21.63 4.50 7.25
N ILE A 277 20.58 4.64 6.43
CA ILE A 277 19.32 5.26 6.85
C ILE A 277 18.43 4.30 7.64
N ARG A 278 18.34 3.01 7.23
CA ARG A 278 17.45 2.01 7.84
C ARG A 278 17.50 1.97 9.37
N PRO A 279 18.67 2.03 10.05
CA PRO A 279 18.75 2.02 11.52
C PRO A 279 18.03 3.18 12.20
N LYS A 280 17.86 4.35 11.55
CA LYS A 280 17.11 5.49 12.09
C LYS A 280 15.65 5.15 12.38
N TYR A 281 15.09 4.23 11.59
CA TYR A 281 13.68 3.84 11.60
C TYR A 281 13.39 2.51 12.29
N LYS A 282 14.38 1.94 12.99
CA LYS A 282 14.29 0.63 13.66
C LYS A 282 13.08 0.52 14.62
N GLU A 283 12.66 1.62 15.23
CA GLU A 283 11.50 1.63 16.14
C GLU A 283 10.19 1.33 15.41
N PHE A 284 10.11 1.71 14.12
CA PHE A 284 8.95 1.50 13.26
C PHE A 284 9.06 0.22 12.44
N GLU A 285 10.23 -0.46 12.51
CA GLU A 285 10.53 -1.59 11.64
C GLU A 285 9.61 -2.77 11.94
N SER A 286 9.00 -3.30 10.90
CA SER A 286 8.22 -4.54 10.99
C SER A 286 9.10 -5.70 11.46
N LYS A 287 8.59 -6.46 12.41
CA LYS A 287 9.28 -7.64 12.96
C LYS A 287 9.05 -8.90 12.10
N THR A 288 8.13 -8.84 11.16
CA THR A 288 7.80 -9.97 10.28
C THR A 288 8.92 -10.16 9.26
N LEU A 289 9.55 -11.33 9.25
CA LEU A 289 10.53 -11.71 8.22
C LEU A 289 9.86 -12.51 7.11
N VAL A 290 9.33 -13.68 7.44
CA VAL A 290 8.55 -14.55 6.55
C VAL A 290 7.36 -15.07 7.32
N ASP A 291 6.18 -15.04 6.70
CA ASP A 291 4.95 -15.60 7.27
C ASP A 291 4.22 -16.46 6.23
N THR A 292 4.38 -17.77 6.36
CA THR A 292 3.71 -18.76 5.50
C THR A 292 2.26 -19.03 5.89
N ASN A 293 1.80 -18.58 7.07
CA ASN A 293 0.39 -18.69 7.46
C ASN A 293 -0.51 -17.90 6.52
N ILE A 294 0.02 -16.90 5.83
CA ILE A 294 -0.71 -16.12 4.81
C ILE A 294 -1.30 -17.03 3.72
N PHE A 295 -0.64 -18.12 3.35
CA PHE A 295 -1.20 -19.07 2.38
C PHE A 295 -2.46 -19.79 2.88
N LEU A 296 -2.66 -19.87 4.20
CA LEU A 296 -3.81 -20.49 4.84
C LEU A 296 -4.89 -19.45 5.18
N SER A 297 -4.49 -18.38 5.85
CA SER A 297 -5.37 -17.33 6.35
C SER A 297 -5.79 -16.33 5.26
N GLN A 298 -4.93 -16.10 4.26
CA GLN A 298 -5.04 -15.06 3.23
C GLN A 298 -5.11 -13.63 3.80
N ILE A 299 -4.65 -13.44 5.02
CA ILE A 299 -4.69 -12.18 5.75
C ILE A 299 -3.34 -11.48 5.60
N PRO A 300 -3.29 -10.28 4.98
CA PRO A 300 -2.06 -9.50 4.89
C PRO A 300 -1.51 -9.12 6.27
N GLY A 301 -0.18 -9.09 6.42
CA GLY A 301 0.48 -8.79 7.69
C GLY A 301 0.05 -7.46 8.32
N GLY A 302 -0.17 -6.41 7.52
CA GLY A 302 -0.67 -5.13 8.02
C GLY A 302 -2.10 -5.19 8.58
N MET A 303 -2.95 -6.07 8.02
CA MET A 303 -4.29 -6.33 8.56
C MET A 303 -4.21 -7.05 9.91
N LEU A 304 -3.33 -8.06 10.02
CA LEU A 304 -3.11 -8.80 11.27
C LEU A 304 -2.68 -7.87 12.41
N SER A 305 -1.67 -7.03 12.18
CA SER A 305 -1.19 -6.07 13.19
C SER A 305 -2.27 -5.08 13.64
N ASN A 306 -3.17 -4.69 12.73
CA ASN A 306 -4.30 -3.83 13.06
C ASN A 306 -5.30 -4.55 13.98
N MET A 307 -5.67 -5.80 13.66
CA MET A 307 -6.58 -6.60 14.47
C MET A 307 -6.01 -6.89 15.86
N GLU A 308 -4.71 -7.23 15.96
CA GLU A 308 -4.00 -7.40 17.23
C GLU A 308 -4.06 -6.14 18.10
N SER A 309 -3.84 -4.97 17.49
CA SER A 309 -3.92 -3.68 18.18
C SER A 309 -5.34 -3.40 18.68
N GLN A 310 -6.37 -3.67 17.88
CA GLN A 310 -7.77 -3.49 18.27
C GLN A 310 -8.16 -4.43 19.42
N LEU A 311 -7.78 -5.71 19.35
CA LEU A 311 -8.03 -6.69 20.40
C LEU A 311 -7.32 -6.33 21.71
N THR A 312 -6.05 -5.91 21.62
CA THR A 312 -5.26 -5.48 22.78
C THR A 312 -5.89 -4.29 23.48
N ALA A 313 -6.36 -3.30 22.70
CA ALA A 313 -7.08 -2.13 23.24
C ALA A 313 -8.38 -2.49 23.96
N GLN A 314 -9.00 -3.63 23.62
CA GLN A 314 -10.19 -4.17 24.25
C GLN A 314 -9.88 -5.21 25.36
N GLY A 315 -8.60 -5.44 25.69
CA GLY A 315 -8.17 -6.43 26.69
C GLY A 315 -8.38 -7.89 26.26
N ALA A 316 -8.49 -8.17 24.97
CA ALA A 316 -8.80 -9.47 24.37
C ALA A 316 -7.71 -9.96 23.39
N GLY A 317 -6.46 -9.55 23.58
CA GLY A 317 -5.35 -9.88 22.67
C GLY A 317 -5.09 -11.38 22.50
N ASP A 318 -5.47 -12.20 23.47
CA ASP A 318 -5.39 -13.66 23.43
C ASP A 318 -6.40 -14.31 22.47
N ARG A 319 -7.38 -13.55 21.96
CA ARG A 319 -8.42 -14.05 21.04
C ARG A 319 -8.08 -13.87 19.56
N ILE A 320 -6.87 -13.52 19.21
CA ILE A 320 -6.46 -13.29 17.80
C ILE A 320 -6.72 -14.52 16.93
N ASP A 321 -6.48 -15.74 17.41
CA ASP A 321 -6.73 -16.97 16.66
C ASP A 321 -8.21 -17.18 16.31
N GLU A 322 -9.13 -16.71 17.18
CA GLU A 322 -10.57 -16.73 16.89
C GLU A 322 -10.90 -15.76 15.77
N VAL A 323 -10.33 -14.56 15.80
CA VAL A 323 -10.51 -13.55 14.75
C VAL A 323 -9.95 -14.04 13.41
N MET A 324 -8.78 -14.68 13.43
CA MET A 324 -8.17 -15.27 12.22
C MET A 324 -9.07 -16.32 11.56
N ARG A 325 -9.83 -17.09 12.34
CA ARG A 325 -10.82 -18.04 11.82
C ARG A 325 -12.12 -17.37 11.36
N GLU A 326 -12.45 -16.22 11.91
CA GLU A 326 -13.66 -15.46 11.55
C GLU A 326 -13.51 -14.65 10.24
N VAL A 327 -12.31 -14.13 9.97
CA VAL A 327 -12.04 -13.33 8.76
C VAL A 327 -12.48 -14.00 7.44
N PRO A 328 -12.16 -15.29 7.18
CA PRO A 328 -12.62 -15.97 5.97
C PRO A 328 -14.15 -16.05 5.84
N ILE A 329 -14.85 -16.14 6.98
CA ILE A 329 -16.32 -16.19 7.02
C ILE A 329 -16.89 -14.83 6.63
N VAL A 330 -16.44 -13.77 7.31
CA VAL A 330 -16.86 -12.39 7.02
C VAL A 330 -16.55 -12.03 5.55
N ARG A 331 -15.36 -12.41 5.05
CA ARG A 331 -14.96 -12.19 3.67
C ARG A 331 -15.89 -12.90 2.68
N LYS A 332 -16.26 -14.16 2.95
CA LYS A 332 -17.22 -14.91 2.14
C LYS A 332 -18.57 -14.22 2.12
N ASP A 333 -19.09 -13.87 3.30
CA ASP A 333 -20.40 -13.22 3.44
C ASP A 333 -20.46 -11.85 2.74
N ALA A 334 -19.33 -11.17 2.61
CA ALA A 334 -19.19 -9.92 1.87
C ALA A 334 -19.00 -10.08 0.34
N GLY A 335 -19.02 -11.32 -0.20
CA GLY A 335 -18.85 -11.57 -1.64
C GLY A 335 -17.39 -11.69 -2.08
N TYR A 336 -16.50 -12.14 -1.20
CA TYR A 336 -15.07 -12.39 -1.46
C TYR A 336 -14.26 -11.18 -1.94
N PRO A 337 -14.35 -10.00 -1.31
CA PRO A 337 -13.48 -8.88 -1.68
C PRO A 337 -12.00 -9.24 -1.52
N PRO A 338 -11.09 -8.69 -2.36
CA PRO A 338 -9.67 -8.69 -2.05
C PRO A 338 -9.42 -8.01 -0.71
N LEU A 339 -8.44 -8.51 0.07
CA LEU A 339 -8.09 -7.90 1.37
C LEU A 339 -6.98 -6.86 1.18
N VAL A 340 -7.35 -5.73 0.62
CA VAL A 340 -6.51 -4.52 0.45
C VAL A 340 -7.21 -3.32 1.12
N THR A 341 -6.50 -2.21 1.33
CA THR A 341 -7.14 -1.02 1.93
C THR A 341 -8.18 -0.41 0.98
N PRO A 342 -9.44 -0.12 1.41
CA PRO A 342 -9.97 -0.24 2.78
C PRO A 342 -10.65 -1.58 3.13
N SER A 343 -10.92 -2.47 2.17
CA SER A 343 -11.71 -3.70 2.37
C SER A 343 -11.11 -4.61 3.46
N SER A 344 -9.77 -4.68 3.55
CA SER A 344 -9.10 -5.44 4.62
C SER A 344 -9.43 -4.91 6.02
N GLN A 345 -9.51 -3.59 6.19
CA GLN A 345 -9.86 -2.97 7.46
C GLN A 345 -11.33 -3.22 7.80
N ILE A 346 -12.23 -3.09 6.82
CA ILE A 346 -13.67 -3.31 6.98
C ILE A 346 -13.93 -4.75 7.44
N VAL A 347 -13.40 -5.72 6.70
CA VAL A 347 -13.56 -7.15 7.00
C VAL A 347 -12.90 -7.52 8.33
N GLY A 348 -11.69 -7.01 8.60
CA GLY A 348 -10.96 -7.28 9.84
C GLY A 348 -11.67 -6.73 11.07
N THR A 349 -12.10 -5.48 11.03
CA THR A 349 -12.85 -4.86 12.12
C THR A 349 -14.16 -5.60 12.38
N GLN A 350 -14.91 -5.97 11.34
CA GLN A 350 -16.13 -6.75 11.51
C GLN A 350 -15.85 -8.12 12.14
N ALA A 351 -14.77 -8.80 11.74
CA ALA A 351 -14.37 -10.07 12.34
C ALA A 351 -14.03 -9.94 13.84
N VAL A 352 -13.34 -8.86 14.22
CA VAL A 352 -13.08 -8.55 15.65
C VAL A 352 -14.39 -8.35 16.41
N PHE A 353 -15.34 -7.56 15.87
CA PHE A 353 -16.65 -7.37 16.51
C PHE A 353 -17.45 -8.67 16.60
N ASN A 354 -17.41 -9.52 15.59
CA ASN A 354 -18.06 -10.83 15.59
C ASN A 354 -17.55 -11.71 16.74
N VAL A 355 -16.24 -11.71 16.96
CA VAL A 355 -15.62 -12.48 18.05
C VAL A 355 -15.97 -11.88 19.42
N LEU A 356 -15.89 -10.58 19.59
CA LEU A 356 -16.11 -9.92 20.87
C LEU A 356 -17.59 -9.89 21.30
N MET A 357 -18.49 -9.59 20.37
CA MET A 357 -19.89 -9.31 20.65
C MET A 357 -20.84 -10.45 20.22
N GLY A 358 -20.34 -11.40 19.42
CA GLY A 358 -21.10 -12.47 18.77
C GLY A 358 -21.40 -12.10 17.31
N ARG A 359 -21.33 -13.14 16.44
CA ARG A 359 -21.38 -13.01 14.99
C ARG A 359 -22.58 -12.17 14.54
N TYR A 360 -22.29 -11.05 13.87
CA TYR A 360 -23.21 -10.05 13.31
C TYR A 360 -24.26 -9.47 14.29
N LYS A 361 -24.07 -9.62 15.60
CA LYS A 361 -24.90 -8.90 16.58
C LYS A 361 -24.67 -7.40 16.53
N VAL A 362 -23.44 -6.99 16.18
CA VAL A 362 -23.07 -5.61 15.90
C VAL A 362 -22.44 -5.59 14.52
N MET A 363 -23.04 -4.85 13.61
CA MET A 363 -22.51 -4.60 12.28
C MET A 363 -21.91 -3.19 12.24
N THR A 364 -20.65 -3.07 11.82
CA THR A 364 -20.02 -1.74 11.67
C THR A 364 -20.66 -0.97 10.51
N ALA A 365 -20.61 0.35 10.56
CA ALA A 365 -21.20 1.19 9.51
C ALA A 365 -20.54 0.92 8.15
N GLU A 366 -19.21 0.77 8.15
CA GLU A 366 -18.43 0.50 6.95
C GLU A 366 -18.75 -0.90 6.38
N PHE A 367 -18.94 -1.89 7.24
CA PHE A 367 -19.33 -3.23 6.76
C PHE A 367 -20.78 -3.22 6.22
N ALA A 368 -21.68 -2.50 6.86
CA ALA A 368 -23.05 -2.32 6.34
C ALA A 368 -23.04 -1.64 4.96
N ASP A 369 -22.24 -0.58 4.78
CA ASP A 369 -22.08 0.09 3.49
C ASP A 369 -21.43 -0.82 2.43
N LEU A 370 -20.46 -1.67 2.81
CA LEU A 370 -19.93 -2.70 1.93
C LEU A 370 -21.01 -3.68 1.49
N MET A 371 -21.84 -4.17 2.43
CA MET A 371 -22.94 -5.08 2.12
C MET A 371 -24.01 -4.46 1.23
N LEU A 372 -24.20 -3.17 1.29
CA LEU A 372 -25.18 -2.43 0.48
C LEU A 372 -24.65 -1.93 -0.87
N GLY A 373 -23.36 -2.16 -1.19
CA GLY A 373 -22.77 -1.78 -2.48
C GLY A 373 -22.16 -0.39 -2.53
N TYR A 374 -22.11 0.36 -1.43
CA TYR A 374 -21.57 1.74 -1.41
C TYR A 374 -20.05 1.82 -1.57
N TYR A 375 -19.35 0.66 -1.57
CA TYR A 375 -17.93 0.58 -1.95
C TYR A 375 -17.73 0.04 -3.38
N GLY A 376 -18.79 -0.40 -4.04
CA GLY A 376 -18.75 -1.01 -5.36
C GLY A 376 -19.24 -2.47 -5.34
N GLU A 377 -19.01 -3.19 -6.43
CA GLU A 377 -19.43 -4.57 -6.63
C GLU A 377 -18.30 -5.55 -6.27
N CYS A 378 -18.68 -6.65 -5.63
CA CYS A 378 -17.79 -7.79 -5.37
C CYS A 378 -18.00 -8.87 -6.43
N ILE A 379 -16.99 -9.74 -6.62
CA ILE A 379 -17.09 -10.86 -7.58
C ILE A 379 -18.17 -11.88 -7.19
N GLY A 380 -18.43 -12.05 -5.88
CA GLY A 380 -19.42 -12.99 -5.35
C GLY A 380 -20.66 -12.29 -4.81
N GLU A 381 -21.71 -13.07 -4.69
CA GLU A 381 -22.95 -12.62 -4.05
C GLU A 381 -22.72 -12.36 -2.55
N ARG A 382 -23.29 -11.27 -2.06
CA ARG A 382 -23.31 -10.94 -0.64
C ARG A 382 -24.38 -11.75 0.07
N ASN A 383 -24.15 -12.08 1.33
CA ASN A 383 -25.13 -12.79 2.15
C ASN A 383 -26.42 -11.99 2.26
N ALA A 384 -27.53 -12.53 1.72
CA ALA A 384 -28.81 -11.82 1.62
C ALA A 384 -29.40 -11.43 2.98
N GLU A 385 -29.24 -12.26 4.01
CA GLU A 385 -29.73 -11.96 5.36
C GLU A 385 -28.98 -10.74 5.94
N LEU A 386 -27.67 -10.66 5.71
CA LEU A 386 -26.85 -9.54 6.16
C LEU A 386 -27.14 -8.27 5.37
N VAL A 387 -27.47 -8.37 4.09
CA VAL A 387 -27.94 -7.23 3.27
C VAL A 387 -29.23 -6.65 3.88
N GLU A 388 -30.21 -7.48 4.21
CA GLU A 388 -31.44 -7.01 4.85
C GLU A 388 -31.20 -6.43 6.24
N GLN A 389 -30.27 -7.01 7.03
CA GLN A 389 -29.85 -6.45 8.31
C GLN A 389 -29.19 -5.08 8.13
N ALA A 390 -28.31 -4.91 7.12
CA ALA A 390 -27.68 -3.64 6.81
C ALA A 390 -28.68 -2.57 6.42
N LYS A 391 -29.68 -2.88 5.57
CA LYS A 391 -30.79 -1.99 5.24
C LYS A 391 -31.56 -1.54 6.49
N ALA A 392 -31.92 -2.52 7.34
CA ALA A 392 -32.66 -2.23 8.55
C ALA A 392 -31.91 -1.31 9.52
N GLN A 393 -30.59 -1.51 9.62
CA GLN A 393 -29.72 -0.72 10.51
C GLN A 393 -29.45 0.68 9.98
N THR A 394 -29.09 0.81 8.68
CA THR A 394 -28.62 2.08 8.11
C THR A 394 -29.74 2.93 7.55
N LYS A 395 -30.92 2.35 7.28
CA LYS A 395 -32.03 2.94 6.54
C LYS A 395 -31.64 3.33 5.10
N LYS A 396 -30.58 2.71 4.56
CA LYS A 396 -30.15 2.86 3.17
C LYS A 396 -30.66 1.70 2.34
N GLU A 397 -30.89 1.91 1.05
CA GLU A 397 -31.17 0.84 0.08
C GLU A 397 -29.88 0.25 -0.46
N GLN A 398 -29.95 -0.99 -0.91
CA GLN A 398 -28.85 -1.61 -1.66
C GLN A 398 -28.76 -0.95 -3.04
N ILE A 399 -27.54 -0.63 -3.46
CA ILE A 399 -27.25 -0.03 -4.77
C ILE A 399 -26.51 -1.01 -5.67
N THR A 400 -26.77 -0.88 -6.97
CA THR A 400 -26.10 -1.61 -8.06
C THR A 400 -25.46 -0.68 -9.08
N VAL A 401 -25.68 0.64 -8.94
CA VAL A 401 -25.06 1.68 -9.76
C VAL A 401 -23.64 1.97 -9.25
N ARG A 402 -22.85 2.70 -10.02
CA ARG A 402 -21.55 3.21 -9.55
C ARG A 402 -21.77 4.09 -8.32
N PRO A 403 -21.13 3.84 -7.18
CA PRO A 403 -21.40 4.61 -5.95
C PRO A 403 -21.20 6.12 -6.12
N ALA A 404 -20.23 6.54 -6.92
CA ALA A 404 -19.95 7.95 -7.17
C ALA A 404 -21.06 8.69 -7.93
N ASP A 405 -21.93 7.97 -8.66
CA ASP A 405 -23.07 8.58 -9.36
C ASP A 405 -24.16 9.10 -8.39
N LEU A 406 -24.08 8.72 -7.13
CA LEU A 406 -24.97 9.16 -6.06
C LEU A 406 -24.42 10.38 -5.30
N LEU A 407 -23.23 10.86 -5.63
CA LEU A 407 -22.60 12.00 -5.00
C LEU A 407 -22.99 13.29 -5.71
N GLU A 408 -23.33 14.30 -4.93
CA GLU A 408 -23.53 15.63 -5.45
C GLU A 408 -22.19 16.33 -5.72
N PRO A 409 -22.12 17.29 -6.67
CA PRO A 409 -20.93 18.09 -6.88
C PRO A 409 -20.47 18.76 -5.58
N GLU A 410 -19.21 18.53 -5.18
CA GLU A 410 -18.72 18.97 -3.87
C GLU A 410 -17.54 19.96 -3.95
N TRP A 411 -16.95 20.20 -5.13
CA TRP A 411 -15.73 21.00 -5.25
C TRP A 411 -15.85 22.40 -4.64
N ASP A 412 -16.91 23.15 -4.99
CA ASP A 412 -17.09 24.52 -4.49
C ASP A 412 -17.28 24.56 -2.96
N HIS A 413 -17.95 23.54 -2.40
CA HIS A 413 -18.09 23.38 -0.96
C HIS A 413 -16.73 23.09 -0.28
N LEU A 414 -15.92 22.22 -0.88
CA LEU A 414 -14.57 21.92 -0.38
C LEU A 414 -13.65 23.13 -0.40
N VAL A 415 -13.74 23.99 -1.43
CA VAL A 415 -13.03 25.27 -1.50
C VAL A 415 -13.48 26.19 -0.37
N GLU A 416 -14.81 26.32 -0.15
CA GLU A 416 -15.35 27.13 0.93
C GLU A 416 -14.90 26.63 2.31
N GLU A 417 -14.90 25.30 2.55
CA GLU A 417 -14.42 24.73 3.81
C GLU A 417 -12.93 24.98 4.02
N ALA A 418 -12.09 24.71 3.02
CA ALA A 418 -10.65 24.92 3.11
C ALA A 418 -10.29 26.40 3.35
N SER A 419 -11.01 27.34 2.72
CA SER A 419 -10.78 28.78 2.86
C SER A 419 -10.97 29.32 4.28
N LYS A 420 -11.67 28.59 5.13
CA LYS A 420 -11.91 28.95 6.55
C LYS A 420 -10.77 28.47 7.47
N LEU A 421 -9.85 27.66 6.96
CA LEU A 421 -8.78 27.04 7.76
C LEU A 421 -7.60 28.00 7.93
N GLU A 422 -7.09 28.06 9.14
CA GLU A 422 -5.86 28.79 9.45
C GLU A 422 -4.66 28.11 8.78
N GLY A 423 -3.85 28.87 8.03
CA GLY A 423 -2.71 28.39 7.29
C GLY A 423 -3.02 27.86 5.88
N PHE A 424 -4.28 27.97 5.43
CA PHE A 424 -4.65 27.71 4.04
C PHE A 424 -3.96 28.72 3.11
N ASP A 425 -3.33 28.23 2.03
CA ASP A 425 -2.51 29.07 1.12
C ASP A 425 -3.27 29.52 -0.14
N GLY A 426 -4.53 29.11 -0.32
CA GLY A 426 -5.37 29.47 -1.45
C GLY A 426 -5.22 28.58 -2.68
N THR A 427 -4.46 27.47 -2.59
CA THR A 427 -4.21 26.57 -3.71
C THR A 427 -5.23 25.41 -3.77
N ASP A 428 -5.42 24.86 -4.97
CA ASP A 428 -6.21 23.63 -5.17
C ASP A 428 -5.57 22.45 -4.41
N GLU A 429 -4.25 22.45 -4.27
CA GLU A 429 -3.50 21.45 -3.50
C GLU A 429 -3.92 21.42 -2.02
N ASP A 430 -4.08 22.57 -1.40
CA ASP A 430 -4.56 22.65 -0.02
C ASP A 430 -6.04 22.25 0.09
N VAL A 431 -6.88 22.63 -0.89
CA VAL A 431 -8.28 22.15 -0.96
C VAL A 431 -8.32 20.63 -1.01
N LEU A 432 -7.54 20.00 -1.89
CA LEU A 432 -7.44 18.55 -2.01
C LEU A 432 -6.89 17.90 -0.72
N THR A 433 -5.90 18.52 -0.08
CA THR A 433 -5.33 18.05 1.18
C THR A 433 -6.41 17.98 2.27
N ASN A 434 -7.22 19.03 2.40
CA ASN A 434 -8.33 19.05 3.35
C ASN A 434 -9.43 18.06 2.98
N ALA A 435 -9.80 17.97 1.71
CA ALA A 435 -10.81 17.03 1.22
C ALA A 435 -10.45 15.57 1.51
N LEU A 436 -9.18 15.20 1.30
CA LEU A 436 -8.66 13.85 1.50
C LEU A 436 -8.48 13.50 2.98
N PHE A 437 -8.05 14.46 3.81
CA PHE A 437 -7.70 14.24 5.21
C PHE A 437 -8.24 15.34 6.15
N PRO A 438 -9.57 15.55 6.21
CA PRO A 438 -10.17 16.68 6.94
C PRO A 438 -9.88 16.66 8.45
N GLY A 439 -9.60 15.49 9.04
CA GLY A 439 -9.23 15.37 10.45
C GLY A 439 -7.76 15.68 10.75
N VAL A 440 -6.90 15.88 9.74
CA VAL A 440 -5.45 16.08 9.90
C VAL A 440 -4.98 17.38 9.27
N ALA A 441 -5.47 17.71 8.08
CA ALA A 441 -5.05 18.85 7.29
C ALA A 441 -5.10 20.20 8.06
N PRO A 442 -6.16 20.51 8.86
CA PRO A 442 -6.20 21.76 9.62
C PRO A 442 -5.05 21.91 10.62
N GLY A 443 -4.63 20.79 11.25
CA GLY A 443 -3.47 20.77 12.15
C GLY A 443 -2.17 20.98 11.39
N PHE A 444 -2.02 20.30 10.25
CA PHE A 444 -0.85 20.42 9.39
C PHE A 444 -0.68 21.86 8.85
N PHE A 445 -1.73 22.48 8.34
CA PHE A 445 -1.64 23.85 7.80
C PHE A 445 -1.10 24.86 8.82
N LYS A 446 -1.48 24.71 10.10
CA LYS A 446 -0.94 25.54 11.18
C LYS A 446 0.53 25.30 11.47
N THR A 447 0.97 24.04 11.43
CA THR A 447 2.33 23.64 11.78
C THR A 447 3.27 23.59 10.58
N ARG A 448 2.77 23.63 9.35
CA ARG A 448 3.58 23.62 8.11
C ARG A 448 4.74 24.64 8.13
N PRO A 449 4.57 25.90 8.63
CA PRO A 449 5.68 26.86 8.70
C PRO A 449 6.81 26.46 9.64
N GLU A 450 6.60 25.52 10.57
CA GLU A 450 7.64 25.00 11.46
C GLU A 450 8.64 24.10 10.74
N GLY A 451 8.30 23.65 9.53
CA GLY A 451 9.10 22.73 8.72
C GLY A 451 8.98 21.26 9.14
N PRO A 452 9.67 20.36 8.40
CA PRO A 452 9.61 18.92 8.64
C PRO A 452 10.08 18.51 10.03
N LYS A 453 9.48 17.43 10.57
CA LYS A 453 9.87 16.79 11.83
C LYS A 453 10.72 15.56 11.53
N ASP A 454 11.92 15.51 12.13
CA ASP A 454 12.70 14.28 12.15
C ASP A 454 12.09 13.31 13.18
N VAL A 455 11.45 12.24 12.69
CA VAL A 455 10.90 11.16 13.52
C VAL A 455 11.86 9.98 13.63
N GLY A 456 12.94 9.99 12.86
CA GLY A 456 14.02 9.00 12.94
C GLY A 456 14.86 9.20 14.20
N LYS A 457 15.42 8.11 14.71
CA LYS A 457 16.41 8.19 15.80
C LYS A 457 17.80 8.05 15.22
N ASP A 458 18.65 9.06 15.42
CA ASP A 458 20.07 8.97 15.08
C ASP A 458 20.69 7.78 15.84
N PRO A 459 21.17 6.73 15.13
CA PRO A 459 21.75 5.55 15.79
C PRO A 459 22.93 5.88 16.68
N SER A 460 23.68 6.94 16.38
CA SER A 460 24.81 7.40 17.19
C SER A 460 24.37 8.04 18.52
N LYS A 461 23.12 8.50 18.59
CA LYS A 461 22.52 9.09 19.79
C LYS A 461 21.65 8.08 20.55
N ILE A 462 21.32 6.94 19.95
CA ILE A 462 20.73 5.83 20.68
C ILE A 462 21.81 5.35 21.63
N LYS A 463 21.72 5.73 22.91
CA LYS A 463 22.50 5.07 23.94
C LYS A 463 22.15 3.58 23.82
N THR A 464 22.95 2.81 23.09
CA THR A 464 23.05 1.38 23.33
C THR A 464 23.19 1.30 24.84
N ARG A 465 22.27 0.61 25.52
CA ARG A 465 22.60 0.18 26.88
C ARG A 465 23.93 -0.49 26.70
N ASP A 466 24.99 0.22 27.14
CA ASP A 466 26.28 -0.38 27.20
C ASP A 466 26.06 -1.74 27.86
N ASN A 467 26.48 -2.80 27.17
CA ASN A 467 26.76 -4.07 27.83
C ASN A 467 27.98 -3.83 28.73
N GLN A 468 27.88 -2.81 29.60
CA GLN A 468 28.86 -2.64 30.68
C GLN A 468 28.58 -3.85 31.58
N ALA A 469 29.55 -4.72 31.62
CA ALA A 469 29.62 -5.71 32.67
C ALA A 469 29.30 -4.99 33.98
N VAL A 470 28.41 -5.58 34.77
CA VAL A 470 28.08 -5.02 36.10
C VAL A 470 29.38 -4.93 36.85
N LEU A 471 29.93 -3.70 36.97
CA LEU A 471 31.24 -3.46 37.58
C LEU A 471 31.10 -3.31 39.12
N GLU A 472 29.87 -3.04 39.59
CA GLU A 472 29.54 -2.95 41.01
C GLU A 472 28.21 -3.67 41.27
N PRO A 473 28.01 -4.24 42.46
CA PRO A 473 26.80 -4.94 42.82
C PRO A 473 25.57 -4.04 42.71
N ILE A 474 24.58 -4.45 41.88
CA ILE A 474 23.30 -3.75 41.71
C ILE A 474 22.17 -4.57 42.33
N THR A 475 21.36 -3.92 43.15
CA THR A 475 20.22 -4.56 43.79
C THR A 475 18.91 -4.17 43.08
N TYR A 476 18.20 -5.16 42.58
CA TYR A 476 16.88 -5.00 41.94
C TYR A 476 15.76 -5.50 42.86
N LYS A 477 14.63 -4.79 42.89
CA LYS A 477 13.39 -5.30 43.45
C LYS A 477 12.53 -5.82 42.30
N VAL A 478 12.42 -7.12 42.18
CA VAL A 478 11.65 -7.79 41.10
C VAL A 478 10.28 -8.17 41.66
N THR A 479 9.21 -7.76 41.02
CA THR A 479 7.84 -8.10 41.41
C THR A 479 7.20 -8.96 40.31
N VAL A 480 6.80 -10.20 40.68
CA VAL A 480 6.10 -11.13 39.80
C VAL A 480 4.85 -11.63 40.50
N GLY A 481 3.69 -11.49 39.87
CA GLY A 481 2.43 -11.97 40.42
C GLY A 481 2.08 -11.37 41.82
N GLY A 482 2.42 -10.09 42.03
CA GLY A 482 2.18 -9.39 43.31
C GLY A 482 3.16 -9.71 44.44
N ARG A 483 4.11 -10.61 44.24
CA ARG A 483 5.19 -10.93 45.20
C ARG A 483 6.49 -10.25 44.76
N SER A 484 7.10 -9.51 45.67
CA SER A 484 8.39 -8.83 45.43
C SER A 484 9.53 -9.62 46.06
N GLN A 485 10.62 -9.79 45.28
CA GLN A 485 11.89 -10.30 45.76
C GLN A 485 13.00 -9.33 45.47
N THR A 486 13.99 -9.29 46.32
CA THR A 486 15.20 -8.50 46.12
C THR A 486 16.25 -9.42 45.51
N VAL A 487 16.74 -9.04 44.30
CA VAL A 487 17.78 -9.76 43.57
C VAL A 487 19.00 -8.89 43.50
N LYS A 488 20.14 -9.38 43.99
CA LYS A 488 21.44 -8.74 43.88
C LYS A 488 22.19 -9.34 42.71
N VAL A 489 22.64 -8.53 41.78
CA VAL A 489 23.45 -8.93 40.63
C VAL A 489 24.87 -8.43 40.90
N GLU A 490 25.81 -9.35 40.92
CA GLU A 490 27.23 -9.06 41.16
C GLU A 490 28.05 -9.40 39.90
N PRO A 491 29.21 -8.73 39.69
CA PRO A 491 30.14 -9.14 38.65
C PRO A 491 30.55 -10.61 38.85
N ALA A 492 30.60 -11.38 37.76
CA ALA A 492 31.19 -12.71 37.78
C ALA A 492 32.72 -12.57 37.78
N GLU A 493 33.41 -13.32 38.65
CA GLU A 493 34.87 -13.42 38.67
C GLU A 493 35.43 -14.06 37.41
#